data_ed22ee8a8f70cf0ee9e985c401d45808
#
_entry.id   ed22ee8a8f70cf0ee9e985c401d45808
#
_cell.length_a   1.000
_cell.length_b   1.000
_cell.length_c   1.000
_cell.angle_alpha   90.00
_cell.angle_beta   90.00
_cell.angle_gamma   90.00
#
_symmetry.space_group_name_H-M   'P 1'
#
loop_
_entity.id
_entity.type
_entity.pdbx_description
1 polymer ?
#
loop_
_entity_poly.entity_id
_entity_poly.type
_entity_poly.pdbx_seq_one_letter_code
_entity_poly.pdbx_strand_id
1 'polypeptide(L)'
;KAKLRTISVTDHDTMAGVSDVIAASAAYGITVLPGVEITAVWQGLDIHLLGYFLDEAPVGFQQFLSTSRQARWERIQTIVERLGRLGMHISTDSILSQQTDPLGALGRPHVARALIEAGHVKTIREAFDRWLAAGQPAFVPRHSPSPRSVIEMVAAAGGVVSLAHPGLLKSPHECLLSLVADGLGAIEVFHSRHNHSTQLKFLDQARTFDLAVTGGSDFHGHKDGRSVRLGRFGLPRDHFSILQERLVLARKVATR
;
A
#
# COMPACT_ATOMS: atom_id res chain seq x y z
N LYS A 1 -13.84 1.40 20.87
CA LYS A 1 -12.85 2.47 20.74
C LYS A 1 -11.48 1.82 20.75
N ALA A 2 -10.67 2.10 19.74
CA ALA A 2 -9.54 1.27 19.32
C ALA A 2 -8.29 1.36 20.23
N LYS A 3 -8.24 2.28 21.19
CA LYS A 3 -7.10 2.52 22.12
C LYS A 3 -5.75 2.73 21.41
N LEU A 4 -5.75 3.21 20.16
CA LEU A 4 -4.54 3.52 19.40
C LEU A 4 -3.89 4.80 19.94
N ARG A 5 -2.56 4.82 20.00
CA ARG A 5 -1.75 6.00 20.35
C ARG A 5 -1.07 6.60 19.14
N THR A 6 -0.67 5.74 18.21
CA THR A 6 -0.03 6.13 16.96
C THR A 6 -0.72 5.40 15.83
N ILE A 7 -0.94 6.10 14.72
CA ILE A 7 -1.45 5.55 13.47
C ILE A 7 -0.57 6.01 12.32
N SER A 8 -0.56 5.26 11.22
CA SER A 8 -0.05 5.72 9.94
C SER A 8 -1.14 5.58 8.90
N VAL A 9 -1.28 6.59 8.06
CA VAL A 9 -2.12 6.56 6.86
C VAL A 9 -1.20 6.23 5.70
N THR A 10 -1.49 5.12 5.02
CA THR A 10 -0.65 4.56 3.97
C THR A 10 -1.46 4.32 2.71
N ASP A 11 -2.12 5.36 2.22
CA ASP A 11 -2.88 5.30 0.98
C ASP A 11 -1.98 4.95 -0.21
N HIS A 12 -2.55 4.28 -1.21
CA HIS A 12 -1.80 3.86 -2.38
C HIS A 12 -1.27 5.05 -3.20
N ASP A 13 0.04 5.13 -3.38
CA ASP A 13 0.77 6.10 -4.21
C ASP A 13 0.38 7.58 -3.94
N THR A 14 -0.08 7.89 -2.73
CA THR A 14 -0.41 9.26 -2.31
C THR A 14 -0.20 9.44 -0.80
N MET A 15 0.15 10.65 -0.40
CA MET A 15 0.19 11.11 0.99
C MET A 15 -0.80 12.25 1.25
N ALA A 16 -1.73 12.52 0.31
CA ALA A 16 -2.63 13.66 0.37
C ALA A 16 -3.50 13.67 1.63
N GLY A 17 -3.99 12.50 2.08
CA GLY A 17 -4.81 12.38 3.29
C GLY A 17 -4.06 12.54 4.61
N VAL A 18 -2.72 12.60 4.61
CA VAL A 18 -1.91 12.62 5.84
C VAL A 18 -2.14 13.89 6.66
N SER A 19 -2.13 15.06 6.01
CA SER A 19 -2.34 16.36 6.68
C SER A 19 -3.72 16.46 7.34
N ASP A 20 -4.76 16.00 6.67
CA ASP A 20 -6.12 16.01 7.20
C ASP A 20 -6.26 15.10 8.42
N VAL A 21 -5.62 13.93 8.37
CA VAL A 21 -5.61 13.00 9.50
C VAL A 21 -4.78 13.54 10.65
N ILE A 22 -3.66 14.21 10.41
CA ILE A 22 -2.89 14.91 11.46
C ILE A 22 -3.78 15.94 12.15
N ALA A 23 -4.46 16.81 11.39
CA ALA A 23 -5.34 17.82 11.93
C ALA A 23 -6.50 17.20 12.75
N ALA A 24 -7.15 16.17 12.22
CA ALA A 24 -8.25 15.49 12.92
C ALA A 24 -7.79 14.73 14.18
N SER A 25 -6.58 14.18 14.18
CA SER A 25 -6.04 13.36 15.28
C SER A 25 -5.64 14.17 16.51
N ALA A 26 -5.36 15.46 16.35
CA ALA A 26 -4.94 16.35 17.43
C ALA A 26 -5.96 16.38 18.60
N ALA A 27 -7.25 16.40 18.29
CA ALA A 27 -8.33 16.40 19.28
C ALA A 27 -8.43 15.09 20.09
N TYR A 28 -7.78 14.01 19.64
CA TYR A 28 -7.85 12.68 20.26
C TYR A 28 -6.54 12.25 20.91
N GLY A 29 -5.50 13.08 20.89
CA GLY A 29 -4.19 12.74 21.42
C GLY A 29 -3.53 11.57 20.67
N ILE A 30 -3.83 11.41 19.38
CA ILE A 30 -3.25 10.36 18.52
C ILE A 30 -2.11 10.98 17.71
N THR A 31 -0.95 10.36 17.76
CA THR A 31 0.18 10.71 16.90
C THR A 31 -0.01 10.08 15.52
N VAL A 32 0.18 10.85 14.47
CA VAL A 32 0.18 10.35 13.08
C VAL A 32 1.60 10.25 12.58
N LEU A 33 2.00 9.07 12.14
CA LEU A 33 3.23 8.84 11.41
C LEU A 33 2.93 8.93 9.92
N PRO A 34 3.48 9.91 9.18
CA PRO A 34 3.30 10.01 7.74
C PRO A 34 3.70 8.71 7.03
N GLY A 35 2.88 8.26 6.09
CA GLY A 35 3.15 7.02 5.37
C GLY A 35 2.52 6.99 3.99
N VAL A 36 2.88 5.97 3.23
CA VAL A 36 2.35 5.69 1.90
C VAL A 36 2.49 4.20 1.58
N GLU A 37 1.55 3.63 0.85
CA GLU A 37 1.70 2.30 0.27
C GLU A 37 2.01 2.40 -1.23
N ILE A 38 3.17 1.92 -1.65
CA ILE A 38 3.65 1.98 -3.03
C ILE A 38 3.58 0.59 -3.64
N THR A 39 2.95 0.48 -4.81
CA THR A 39 2.99 -0.78 -5.56
C THR A 39 4.24 -0.84 -6.40
N ALA A 40 5.03 -1.89 -6.24
CA ALA A 40 6.18 -2.25 -7.07
C ALA A 40 5.93 -3.56 -7.80
N VAL A 41 6.73 -3.85 -8.84
CA VAL A 41 6.69 -5.14 -9.55
C VAL A 41 7.97 -5.90 -9.28
N TRP A 42 7.82 -7.08 -8.65
CA TRP A 42 8.88 -8.05 -8.41
C TRP A 42 8.60 -9.32 -9.20
N GLN A 43 9.49 -9.69 -10.12
CA GLN A 43 9.34 -10.88 -11.00
C GLN A 43 7.96 -10.98 -11.68
N GLY A 44 7.43 -9.84 -12.14
CA GLY A 44 6.11 -9.78 -12.80
C GLY A 44 4.90 -9.83 -11.85
N LEU A 45 5.12 -9.85 -10.54
CA LEU A 45 4.08 -9.85 -9.52
C LEU A 45 3.99 -8.49 -8.84
N ASP A 46 2.76 -8.01 -8.63
CA ASP A 46 2.52 -6.82 -7.81
C ASP A 46 2.88 -7.15 -6.35
N ILE A 47 3.77 -6.37 -5.76
CA ILE A 47 4.06 -6.35 -4.32
C ILE A 47 3.82 -4.96 -3.77
N HIS A 48 3.54 -4.86 -2.48
CA HIS A 48 3.32 -3.58 -1.83
C HIS A 48 4.47 -3.27 -0.86
N LEU A 49 4.91 -2.02 -0.89
CA LEU A 49 5.95 -1.50 -0.02
C LEU A 49 5.38 -0.29 0.73
N LEU A 50 5.45 -0.34 2.06
CA LEU A 50 5.04 0.77 2.93
C LEU A 50 6.25 1.68 3.18
N GLY A 51 6.12 2.95 2.81
CA GLY A 51 7.07 3.99 3.19
C GLY A 51 6.59 4.68 4.46
N TYR A 52 7.44 4.80 5.47
CA TYR A 52 7.16 5.53 6.71
C TYR A 52 8.14 6.68 6.86
N PHE A 53 7.67 7.84 7.37
CA PHE A 53 8.47 9.06 7.52
C PHE A 53 8.21 9.72 8.86
N LEU A 54 9.17 10.52 9.36
CA LEU A 54 8.96 11.39 10.53
C LEU A 54 8.33 12.73 10.18
N ASP A 55 8.59 13.22 8.97
CA ASP A 55 8.13 14.50 8.44
C ASP A 55 7.39 14.31 7.12
N GLU A 56 6.85 15.39 6.57
CA GLU A 56 6.30 15.40 5.22
C GLU A 56 7.39 15.05 4.19
N ALA A 57 7.01 14.24 3.21
CA ALA A 57 7.94 13.82 2.17
C ALA A 57 8.36 15.00 1.27
N PRO A 58 9.64 15.06 0.85
CA PRO A 58 10.15 16.14 0.01
C PRO A 58 9.49 16.17 -1.37
N VAL A 59 9.57 17.32 -2.04
CA VAL A 59 8.93 17.58 -3.34
C VAL A 59 9.26 16.51 -4.39
N GLY A 60 10.51 16.05 -4.47
CA GLY A 60 10.91 15.02 -5.43
C GLY A 60 10.19 13.67 -5.22
N PHE A 61 9.91 13.32 -3.97
CA PHE A 61 9.12 12.13 -3.66
C PHE A 61 7.64 12.30 -4.03
N GLN A 62 7.07 13.48 -3.83
CA GLN A 62 5.70 13.78 -4.26
C GLN A 62 5.56 13.70 -5.80
N GLN A 63 6.58 14.15 -6.55
CA GLN A 63 6.61 13.98 -7.99
C GLN A 63 6.64 12.51 -8.41
N PHE A 64 7.43 11.67 -7.74
CA PHE A 64 7.45 10.22 -7.95
C PHE A 64 6.06 9.60 -7.73
N LEU A 65 5.36 9.95 -6.64
CA LEU A 65 4.00 9.48 -6.37
C LEU A 65 3.00 9.96 -7.44
N SER A 66 3.13 11.20 -7.92
CA SER A 66 2.30 11.74 -9.00
C SER A 66 2.45 10.92 -10.28
N THR A 67 3.68 10.62 -10.68
CA THR A 67 3.97 9.76 -11.84
C THR A 67 3.36 8.36 -11.69
N SER A 68 3.44 7.78 -10.49
CA SER A 68 2.83 6.48 -10.19
C SER A 68 1.30 6.51 -10.33
N ARG A 69 0.64 7.59 -9.86
CA ARG A 69 -0.81 7.77 -10.03
C ARG A 69 -1.22 7.95 -11.49
N GLN A 70 -0.43 8.71 -12.25
CA GLN A 70 -0.69 8.88 -13.69
C GLN A 70 -0.62 7.54 -14.43
N ALA A 71 0.41 6.73 -14.17
CA ALA A 71 0.52 5.40 -14.76
C ALA A 71 -0.65 4.45 -14.37
N ARG A 72 -1.20 4.60 -13.15
CA ARG A 72 -2.43 3.89 -12.75
C ARG A 72 -3.63 4.31 -13.58
N TRP A 73 -3.78 5.61 -13.81
CA TRP A 73 -4.89 6.14 -14.59
C TRP A 73 -4.84 5.66 -16.04
N GLU A 74 -3.70 5.75 -16.69
CA GLU A 74 -3.47 5.26 -18.06
C GLU A 74 -3.79 3.75 -18.18
N ARG A 75 -3.39 2.98 -17.17
CA ARG A 75 -3.74 1.56 -17.09
C ARG A 75 -5.25 1.33 -17.01
N ILE A 76 -5.98 2.13 -16.21
CA ILE A 76 -7.43 2.03 -16.09
C ILE A 76 -8.09 2.34 -17.42
N GLN A 77 -7.68 3.39 -18.12
CA GLN A 77 -8.21 3.72 -19.45
C GLN A 77 -8.03 2.54 -20.42
N THR A 78 -6.85 1.93 -20.44
CA THR A 78 -6.60 0.72 -21.27
C THR A 78 -7.50 -0.47 -20.86
N ILE A 79 -7.77 -0.65 -19.56
CA ILE A 79 -8.70 -1.69 -19.08
C ILE A 79 -10.12 -1.39 -19.57
N VAL A 80 -10.59 -0.15 -19.49
CA VAL A 80 -11.91 0.27 -19.96
C VAL A 80 -12.07 0.03 -21.45
N GLU A 81 -11.05 0.37 -22.26
CA GLU A 81 -11.06 0.08 -23.69
C GLU A 81 -11.16 -1.43 -23.98
N ARG A 82 -10.41 -2.28 -23.25
CA ARG A 82 -10.49 -3.74 -23.40
C ARG A 82 -11.87 -4.27 -23.04
N LEU A 83 -12.45 -3.79 -21.92
CA LEU A 83 -13.80 -4.15 -21.51
C LEU A 83 -14.83 -3.74 -22.57
N GLY A 84 -14.72 -2.55 -23.16
CA GLY A 84 -15.59 -2.09 -24.24
C GLY A 84 -15.53 -3.01 -25.46
N ARG A 85 -14.33 -3.48 -25.87
CA ARG A 85 -14.17 -4.46 -26.96
C ARG A 85 -14.80 -5.82 -26.64
N LEU A 86 -14.99 -6.14 -25.37
CA LEU A 86 -15.64 -7.37 -24.89
C LEU A 86 -17.15 -7.17 -24.65
N GLY A 87 -17.72 -6.02 -25.06
CA GLY A 87 -19.14 -5.69 -24.90
C GLY A 87 -19.53 -5.18 -23.52
N MET A 88 -18.56 -4.94 -22.64
CA MET A 88 -18.81 -4.42 -21.29
C MET A 88 -18.47 -2.93 -21.25
N HIS A 89 -19.44 -2.11 -21.60
CA HIS A 89 -19.29 -0.66 -21.65
C HIS A 89 -19.43 -0.05 -20.26
N ILE A 90 -18.38 0.60 -19.77
CA ILE A 90 -18.37 1.42 -18.55
C ILE A 90 -17.74 2.78 -18.87
N SER A 91 -18.18 3.83 -18.17
CA SER A 91 -17.63 5.17 -18.33
C SER A 91 -16.41 5.37 -17.43
N THR A 92 -15.39 6.07 -17.93
CA THR A 92 -14.30 6.58 -17.08
C THR A 92 -14.80 7.54 -16.02
N ASP A 93 -15.88 8.30 -16.30
CA ASP A 93 -16.49 9.23 -15.34
C ASP A 93 -17.09 8.49 -14.14
N SER A 94 -17.69 7.30 -14.36
CA SER A 94 -18.20 6.47 -13.26
C SER A 94 -17.08 5.93 -12.36
N ILE A 95 -15.88 5.79 -12.88
CA ILE A 95 -14.70 5.41 -12.11
C ILE A 95 -14.15 6.62 -11.34
N LEU A 96 -14.08 7.79 -11.99
CA LEU A 96 -13.62 9.04 -11.37
C LEU A 96 -14.56 9.50 -10.25
N SER A 97 -15.86 9.36 -10.42
CA SER A 97 -16.87 9.74 -9.40
C SER A 97 -16.75 8.95 -8.08
N GLN A 98 -16.07 7.80 -8.10
CA GLN A 98 -15.80 7.01 -6.89
C GLN A 98 -14.62 7.55 -6.08
N GLN A 99 -13.85 8.48 -6.65
CA GLN A 99 -12.70 9.09 -6.01
C GLN A 99 -13.19 10.17 -5.03
N THR A 100 -12.95 9.98 -3.74
CA THR A 100 -13.31 10.94 -2.69
C THR A 100 -12.28 12.05 -2.53
N ASP A 101 -11.03 11.79 -2.94
CA ASP A 101 -9.92 12.74 -2.95
C ASP A 101 -9.35 12.81 -4.37
N PRO A 102 -9.26 14.01 -5.01
CA PRO A 102 -8.67 14.19 -6.34
C PRO A 102 -7.23 13.66 -6.47
N LEU A 103 -6.49 13.59 -5.36
CA LEU A 103 -5.14 13.02 -5.30
C LEU A 103 -5.12 11.54 -4.88
N GLY A 104 -6.28 10.93 -4.66
CA GLY A 104 -6.41 9.52 -4.35
C GLY A 104 -6.02 8.62 -5.53
N ALA A 105 -5.47 7.45 -5.25
CA ALA A 105 -5.06 6.52 -6.30
C ALA A 105 -6.22 5.63 -6.76
N LEU A 106 -6.51 5.66 -8.04
CA LEU A 106 -7.47 4.76 -8.68
C LEU A 106 -6.84 3.39 -8.98
N GLY A 107 -7.67 2.35 -9.01
CA GLY A 107 -7.20 1.00 -9.30
C GLY A 107 -8.32 0.06 -9.76
N ARG A 108 -7.96 -1.19 -10.04
CA ARG A 108 -8.92 -2.23 -10.48
C ARG A 108 -10.17 -2.39 -9.59
N PRO A 109 -10.14 -2.19 -8.26
CA PRO A 109 -11.37 -2.21 -7.46
C PRO A 109 -12.41 -1.17 -7.87
N HIS A 110 -11.99 0.01 -8.34
CA HIS A 110 -12.89 1.05 -8.86
C HIS A 110 -13.53 0.61 -10.19
N VAL A 111 -12.74 -0.01 -11.08
CA VAL A 111 -13.26 -0.64 -12.31
C VAL A 111 -14.28 -1.73 -11.98
N ALA A 112 -13.99 -2.57 -10.98
CA ALA A 112 -14.91 -3.62 -10.53
C ALA A 112 -16.24 -3.06 -10.02
N ARG A 113 -16.22 -1.95 -9.27
CA ARG A 113 -17.44 -1.27 -8.82
C ARG A 113 -18.23 -0.68 -10.01
N ALA A 114 -17.54 -0.04 -10.97
CA ALA A 114 -18.19 0.47 -12.17
C ALA A 114 -18.85 -0.65 -13.00
N LEU A 115 -18.23 -1.84 -13.08
CA LEU A 115 -18.83 -3.02 -13.71
C LEU A 115 -20.10 -3.50 -12.96
N ILE A 116 -20.11 -3.42 -11.63
CA ILE A 116 -21.31 -3.76 -10.82
C ILE A 116 -22.42 -2.74 -11.06
N GLU A 117 -22.10 -1.45 -11.03
CA GLU A 117 -23.05 -0.35 -11.26
C GLU A 117 -23.67 -0.43 -12.67
N ALA A 118 -22.88 -0.81 -13.67
CA ALA A 118 -23.35 -1.04 -15.04
C ALA A 118 -24.08 -2.38 -15.23
N GLY A 119 -24.21 -3.22 -14.20
CA GLY A 119 -24.91 -4.51 -14.25
C GLY A 119 -24.16 -5.64 -14.98
N HIS A 120 -22.88 -5.46 -15.31
CA HIS A 120 -22.09 -6.49 -16.02
C HIS A 120 -21.64 -7.64 -15.11
N VAL A 121 -21.49 -7.38 -13.81
CA VAL A 121 -21.15 -8.36 -12.77
C VAL A 121 -21.91 -8.07 -11.49
N LYS A 122 -22.01 -9.06 -10.59
CA LYS A 122 -22.75 -8.93 -9.33
C LYS A 122 -21.85 -8.59 -8.14
N THR A 123 -20.58 -8.96 -8.21
CA THR A 123 -19.63 -8.79 -7.08
C THR A 123 -18.25 -8.38 -7.58
N ILE A 124 -17.49 -7.74 -6.71
CA ILE A 124 -16.06 -7.43 -6.95
C ILE A 124 -15.28 -8.70 -7.26
N ARG A 125 -15.55 -9.79 -6.53
CA ARG A 125 -14.90 -11.07 -6.76
C ARG A 125 -15.15 -11.58 -8.17
N GLU A 126 -16.39 -11.57 -8.64
CA GLU A 126 -16.74 -11.96 -10.01
C GLU A 126 -16.02 -11.10 -11.06
N ALA A 127 -15.94 -9.77 -10.83
CA ALA A 127 -15.20 -8.88 -11.72
C ALA A 127 -13.71 -9.27 -11.84
N PHE A 128 -13.08 -9.61 -10.74
CA PHE A 128 -11.68 -10.07 -10.76
C PHE A 128 -11.52 -11.45 -11.39
N ASP A 129 -12.31 -12.42 -10.96
CA ASP A 129 -12.18 -13.83 -11.41
C ASP A 129 -12.42 -13.98 -12.90
N ARG A 130 -13.29 -13.18 -13.51
CA ARG A 130 -13.65 -13.27 -14.93
C ARG A 130 -12.93 -12.30 -15.86
N TRP A 131 -12.52 -11.11 -15.34
CA TRP A 131 -12.12 -10.02 -16.22
C TRP A 131 -10.81 -9.32 -15.85
N LEU A 132 -10.55 -9.04 -14.55
CA LEU A 132 -9.54 -8.07 -14.11
C LEU A 132 -8.28 -8.68 -13.50
N ALA A 133 -8.31 -9.95 -13.05
CA ALA A 133 -7.15 -10.63 -12.50
C ALA A 133 -6.11 -10.98 -13.57
N ALA A 134 -4.88 -11.31 -13.15
CA ALA A 134 -3.84 -11.76 -14.06
C ALA A 134 -4.31 -12.97 -14.87
N GLY A 135 -4.08 -12.96 -16.19
CA GLY A 135 -4.55 -13.98 -17.11
C GLY A 135 -5.97 -13.79 -17.62
N GLN A 136 -6.73 -12.81 -17.11
CA GLN A 136 -8.10 -12.55 -17.57
C GLN A 136 -8.14 -11.58 -18.77
N PRO A 137 -9.23 -11.58 -19.58
CA PRO A 137 -9.30 -10.87 -20.87
C PRO A 137 -9.05 -9.35 -20.79
N ALA A 138 -9.50 -8.68 -19.73
CA ALA A 138 -9.31 -7.24 -19.55
C ALA A 138 -8.08 -6.90 -18.70
N PHE A 139 -7.28 -7.89 -18.30
CA PHE A 139 -6.07 -7.64 -17.54
C PHE A 139 -5.04 -6.85 -18.34
N VAL A 140 -4.57 -5.74 -17.77
CA VAL A 140 -3.46 -4.94 -18.28
C VAL A 140 -2.32 -5.03 -17.27
N PRO A 141 -1.10 -5.43 -17.68
CA PRO A 141 0.07 -5.38 -16.80
C PRO A 141 0.29 -3.97 -16.27
N ARG A 142 0.88 -3.86 -15.09
CA ARG A 142 1.22 -2.56 -14.51
C ARG A 142 2.64 -2.17 -14.94
N HIS A 143 2.81 -0.92 -15.34
CA HIS A 143 4.11 -0.26 -15.33
C HIS A 143 4.29 0.37 -13.95
N SER A 144 4.95 -0.35 -13.06
CA SER A 144 5.27 0.11 -11.71
C SER A 144 6.78 0.16 -11.54
N PRO A 145 7.29 1.01 -10.62
CA PRO A 145 8.71 1.05 -10.32
C PRO A 145 9.20 -0.32 -9.84
N SER A 146 10.50 -0.58 -9.99
CA SER A 146 11.13 -1.73 -9.36
C SER A 146 11.15 -1.55 -7.85
N PRO A 147 11.17 -2.64 -7.05
CA PRO A 147 11.30 -2.53 -5.61
C PRO A 147 12.53 -1.75 -5.17
N ARG A 148 13.67 -1.95 -5.83
CA ARG A 148 14.91 -1.19 -5.59
C ARG A 148 14.68 0.31 -5.76
N SER A 149 14.05 0.74 -6.85
CA SER A 149 13.75 2.15 -7.09
C SER A 149 12.86 2.75 -6.00
N VAL A 150 11.87 2.00 -5.50
CA VAL A 150 11.02 2.45 -4.38
C VAL A 150 11.84 2.59 -3.10
N ILE A 151 12.68 1.61 -2.78
CA ILE A 151 13.53 1.62 -1.58
C ILE A 151 14.48 2.83 -1.62
N GLU A 152 15.15 3.05 -2.74
CA GLU A 152 16.05 4.18 -2.94
C GLU A 152 15.34 5.53 -2.81
N MET A 153 14.15 5.69 -3.42
CA MET A 153 13.37 6.93 -3.35
C MET A 153 12.87 7.23 -1.94
N VAL A 154 12.38 6.23 -1.22
CA VAL A 154 11.93 6.40 0.17
C VAL A 154 13.12 6.70 1.09
N ALA A 155 14.24 6.01 0.91
CA ALA A 155 15.46 6.25 1.68
C ALA A 155 16.02 7.67 1.43
N ALA A 156 16.07 8.11 0.16
CA ALA A 156 16.47 9.47 -0.20
C ALA A 156 15.54 10.55 0.39
N ALA A 157 14.27 10.20 0.61
CA ALA A 157 13.30 11.04 1.28
C ALA A 157 13.37 10.97 2.83
N GLY A 158 14.34 10.25 3.40
CA GLY A 158 14.51 10.10 4.85
C GLY A 158 13.53 9.13 5.50
N GLY A 159 12.93 8.23 4.73
CA GLY A 159 11.98 7.23 5.19
C GLY A 159 12.57 5.83 5.36
N VAL A 160 11.76 4.93 5.91
CA VAL A 160 12.02 3.50 6.04
C VAL A 160 10.99 2.72 5.24
N VAL A 161 11.45 1.75 4.43
CA VAL A 161 10.56 0.88 3.64
C VAL A 161 10.30 -0.41 4.38
N SER A 162 9.03 -0.82 4.42
CA SER A 162 8.57 -2.10 4.94
C SER A 162 7.88 -2.92 3.84
N LEU A 163 8.20 -4.21 3.73
CA LEU A 163 7.43 -5.13 2.89
C LEU A 163 6.04 -5.34 3.52
N ALA A 164 4.99 -4.92 2.81
CA ALA A 164 3.60 -5.02 3.26
C ALA A 164 3.09 -6.47 3.17
N HIS A 165 2.29 -6.88 4.15
CA HIS A 165 1.54 -8.15 4.20
C HIS A 165 2.19 -9.34 3.46
N PRO A 166 3.46 -9.69 3.74
CA PRO A 166 4.22 -10.72 3.00
C PRO A 166 3.55 -12.09 2.98
N GLY A 167 2.69 -12.39 3.94
CA GLY A 167 1.93 -13.66 3.99
C GLY A 167 0.91 -13.82 2.86
N LEU A 168 0.67 -12.79 2.05
CA LEU A 168 -0.19 -12.87 0.86
C LEU A 168 0.60 -13.20 -0.41
N LEU A 169 1.92 -13.19 -0.36
CA LEU A 169 2.79 -13.52 -1.49
C LEU A 169 2.91 -15.04 -1.67
N LYS A 170 3.10 -15.49 -2.91
CA LYS A 170 3.36 -16.91 -3.21
C LYS A 170 4.74 -17.36 -2.73
N SER A 171 5.75 -16.50 -2.89
CA SER A 171 7.15 -16.76 -2.50
C SER A 171 7.67 -15.65 -1.57
N PRO A 172 7.13 -15.53 -0.33
CA PRO A 172 7.47 -14.41 0.55
C PRO A 172 8.94 -14.39 0.97
N HIS A 173 9.58 -15.54 1.13
CA HIS A 173 10.98 -15.63 1.52
C HIS A 173 11.93 -15.17 0.41
N GLU A 174 11.72 -15.62 -0.82
CA GLU A 174 12.53 -15.21 -1.98
C GLU A 174 12.39 -13.71 -2.25
N CYS A 175 11.15 -13.21 -2.17
CA CYS A 175 10.88 -11.78 -2.28
C CYS A 175 11.63 -11.00 -1.20
N LEU A 176 11.54 -11.43 0.05
CA LEU A 176 12.22 -10.78 1.18
C LEU A 176 13.74 -10.74 0.98
N LEU A 177 14.37 -11.84 0.59
CA LEU A 177 15.81 -11.90 0.31
C LEU A 177 16.24 -10.90 -0.77
N SER A 178 15.47 -10.82 -1.86
CA SER A 178 15.72 -9.85 -2.93
C SER A 178 15.64 -8.41 -2.42
N LEU A 179 14.61 -8.09 -1.63
CA LEU A 179 14.40 -6.74 -1.09
C LEU A 179 15.45 -6.37 -0.03
N VAL A 180 15.89 -7.30 0.78
CA VAL A 180 16.99 -7.09 1.75
C VAL A 180 18.27 -6.71 1.02
N ALA A 181 18.58 -7.39 -0.09
CA ALA A 181 19.74 -7.05 -0.94
C ALA A 181 19.61 -5.63 -1.57
N ASP A 182 18.38 -5.14 -1.76
CA ASP A 182 18.08 -3.79 -2.23
C ASP A 182 18.03 -2.73 -1.11
N GLY A 183 18.18 -3.12 0.16
CA GLY A 183 18.22 -2.20 1.29
C GLY A 183 16.89 -2.03 2.04
N LEU A 184 15.99 -3.04 1.99
CA LEU A 184 14.76 -3.04 2.78
C LEU A 184 15.05 -2.81 4.27
N GLY A 185 14.33 -1.89 4.92
CA GLY A 185 14.53 -1.53 6.32
C GLY A 185 13.57 -2.19 7.31
N ALA A 186 12.44 -2.72 6.84
CA ALA A 186 11.41 -3.29 7.71
C ALA A 186 10.55 -4.37 7.01
N ILE A 187 9.80 -5.13 7.80
CA ILE A 187 8.83 -6.13 7.33
C ILE A 187 7.55 -6.05 8.16
N GLU A 188 6.38 -6.13 7.51
CA GLU A 188 5.10 -6.17 8.21
C GLU A 188 4.83 -7.58 8.76
N VAL A 189 4.77 -7.69 10.08
CA VAL A 189 4.55 -8.95 10.80
C VAL A 189 3.13 -9.03 11.33
N PHE A 190 2.68 -7.98 12.04
CA PHE A 190 1.37 -7.96 12.71
C PHE A 190 0.28 -7.45 11.77
N HIS A 191 -0.27 -8.35 10.96
CA HIS A 191 -1.28 -8.01 9.96
C HIS A 191 -2.53 -8.88 10.11
N SER A 192 -3.69 -8.36 9.66
CA SER A 192 -4.99 -9.04 9.77
C SER A 192 -5.06 -10.41 9.08
N ARG A 193 -4.21 -10.65 8.08
CA ARG A 193 -4.14 -11.90 7.31
C ARG A 193 -2.99 -12.82 7.75
N HIS A 194 -2.23 -12.44 8.78
CA HIS A 194 -1.16 -13.26 9.33
C HIS A 194 -1.64 -13.98 10.59
N ASN A 195 -1.67 -15.30 10.55
CA ASN A 195 -1.89 -16.11 11.75
C ASN A 195 -0.62 -16.12 12.62
N HIS A 196 -0.74 -16.67 13.82
CA HIS A 196 0.36 -16.69 14.80
C HIS A 196 1.63 -17.36 14.27
N SER A 197 1.51 -18.49 13.57
CA SER A 197 2.66 -19.17 12.96
C SER A 197 3.36 -18.32 11.91
N THR A 198 2.58 -17.63 11.08
CA THR A 198 3.10 -16.67 10.08
C THR A 198 3.83 -15.51 10.74
N GLN A 199 3.28 -14.96 11.83
CA GLN A 199 3.92 -13.90 12.60
C GLN A 199 5.27 -14.35 13.19
N LEU A 200 5.33 -15.52 13.80
CA LEU A 200 6.57 -16.08 14.35
C LEU A 200 7.65 -16.25 13.27
N LYS A 201 7.27 -16.78 12.10
CA LYS A 201 8.17 -16.92 10.96
C LYS A 201 8.75 -15.58 10.51
N PHE A 202 7.92 -14.54 10.39
CA PHE A 202 8.39 -13.22 9.95
C PHE A 202 9.16 -12.49 11.06
N LEU A 203 8.88 -12.71 12.33
CA LEU A 203 9.71 -12.23 13.44
C LEU A 203 11.11 -12.81 13.40
N ASP A 204 11.25 -14.10 13.12
CA ASP A 204 12.53 -14.78 12.97
C ASP A 204 13.32 -14.22 11.77
N GLN A 205 12.64 -14.03 10.64
CA GLN A 205 13.25 -13.40 9.46
C GLN A 205 13.67 -11.94 9.72
N ALA A 206 12.85 -11.16 10.44
CA ALA A 206 13.20 -9.79 10.82
C ALA A 206 14.49 -9.76 11.65
N ARG A 207 14.66 -10.68 12.60
CA ARG A 207 15.91 -10.82 13.39
C ARG A 207 17.09 -11.22 12.52
N THR A 208 16.91 -12.22 11.66
CA THR A 208 17.97 -12.75 10.79
C THR A 208 18.54 -11.67 9.86
N PHE A 209 17.69 -10.80 9.34
CA PHE A 209 18.06 -9.77 8.36
C PHE A 209 18.19 -8.37 8.96
N ASP A 210 18.18 -8.23 10.28
CA ASP A 210 18.22 -6.93 10.98
C ASP A 210 17.17 -5.94 10.48
N LEU A 211 15.93 -6.38 10.29
CA LEU A 211 14.81 -5.56 9.87
C LEU A 211 14.01 -5.07 11.06
N ALA A 212 13.53 -3.82 10.98
CA ALA A 212 12.47 -3.38 11.86
C ALA A 212 11.17 -4.14 11.58
N VAL A 213 10.31 -4.21 12.58
CA VAL A 213 8.98 -4.85 12.45
C VAL A 213 7.93 -3.77 12.34
N THR A 214 6.96 -3.97 11.43
CA THR A 214 5.78 -3.13 11.32
C THR A 214 4.50 -3.95 11.48
N GLY A 215 3.37 -3.27 11.57
CA GLY A 215 2.07 -3.92 11.67
C GLY A 215 0.92 -2.94 11.60
N GLY A 216 -0.19 -3.41 11.05
CA GLY A 216 -1.39 -2.63 10.86
C GLY A 216 -2.61 -3.48 10.53
N SER A 217 -3.75 -2.84 10.45
CA SER A 217 -5.02 -3.49 10.15
C SER A 217 -5.30 -3.63 8.66
N ASP A 218 -4.59 -2.89 7.81
CA ASP A 218 -4.91 -2.75 6.38
C ASP A 218 -6.39 -2.35 6.19
N PHE A 219 -6.80 -1.33 6.97
CA PHE A 219 -8.19 -0.87 7.01
C PHE A 219 -8.47 0.07 5.84
N HIS A 220 -9.46 -0.28 5.00
CA HIS A 220 -9.85 0.45 3.79
C HIS A 220 -11.21 1.17 3.93
N GLY A 221 -11.65 1.44 5.16
CA GLY A 221 -12.95 2.03 5.42
C GLY A 221 -14.05 0.98 5.67
N HIS A 222 -15.22 1.46 6.11
CA HIS A 222 -16.34 0.59 6.48
C HIS A 222 -17.12 0.04 5.27
N LYS A 223 -16.92 0.59 4.07
CA LYS A 223 -17.69 0.26 2.86
C LYS A 223 -17.04 -0.82 1.98
N ASP A 224 -15.84 -1.28 2.31
CA ASP A 224 -15.12 -2.25 1.48
C ASP A 224 -15.53 -3.72 1.71
N GLY A 225 -16.47 -3.97 2.61
CA GLY A 225 -16.96 -5.31 2.95
C GLY A 225 -15.99 -6.16 3.78
N ARG A 226 -14.82 -5.64 4.14
CA ARG A 226 -13.88 -6.32 5.02
C ARG A 226 -14.28 -6.07 6.48
N SER A 227 -14.41 -7.13 7.27
CA SER A 227 -14.73 -7.03 8.71
C SER A 227 -13.52 -6.63 9.58
N VAL A 228 -12.51 -5.97 8.99
CA VAL A 228 -11.32 -5.54 9.72
C VAL A 228 -11.65 -4.36 10.61
N ARG A 229 -11.30 -4.45 11.88
CA ARG A 229 -11.54 -3.38 12.87
C ARG A 229 -10.24 -2.68 13.19
N LEU A 230 -10.25 -1.35 13.14
CA LEU A 230 -9.15 -0.53 13.64
C LEU A 230 -8.80 -0.90 15.09
N GLY A 231 -7.50 -1.01 15.38
CA GLY A 231 -6.97 -1.32 16.71
C GLY A 231 -6.99 -2.80 17.10
N ARG A 232 -7.49 -3.70 16.24
CA ARG A 232 -7.39 -5.14 16.47
C ARG A 232 -6.00 -5.71 16.12
N PHE A 233 -5.35 -5.10 15.14
CA PHE A 233 -4.00 -5.41 14.70
C PHE A 233 -3.17 -4.14 14.78
N GLY A 234 -2.00 -4.25 15.36
CA GLY A 234 -1.10 -3.12 15.53
C GLY A 234 0.26 -3.59 16.01
N LEU A 235 1.22 -2.70 15.94
CA LEU A 235 2.59 -2.96 16.32
C LEU A 235 2.74 -2.89 17.85
N PRO A 236 3.32 -3.92 18.52
CA PRO A 236 3.71 -3.85 19.92
C PRO A 236 4.72 -2.71 20.18
N ARG A 237 4.66 -2.15 21.40
CA ARG A 237 5.44 -0.95 21.75
C ARG A 237 6.94 -1.10 21.54
N ASP A 238 7.50 -2.25 21.91
CA ASP A 238 8.94 -2.48 21.82
C ASP A 238 9.42 -2.48 20.36
N HIS A 239 8.65 -3.09 19.46
CA HIS A 239 8.93 -3.04 18.02
C HIS A 239 8.74 -1.63 17.44
N PHE A 240 7.75 -0.87 17.96
CA PHE A 240 7.56 0.51 17.53
C PHE A 240 8.74 1.41 17.89
N SER A 241 9.34 1.23 19.07
CA SER A 241 10.56 1.95 19.47
C SER A 241 11.72 1.70 18.50
N ILE A 242 11.93 0.45 18.08
CA ILE A 242 12.95 0.09 17.09
C ILE A 242 12.67 0.76 15.73
N LEU A 243 11.41 0.75 15.27
CA LEU A 243 11.03 1.45 14.03
C LEU A 243 11.30 2.95 14.12
N GLN A 244 10.99 3.59 15.26
CA GLN A 244 11.27 5.02 15.47
C GLN A 244 12.78 5.32 15.41
N GLU A 245 13.63 4.50 16.02
CA GLU A 245 15.09 4.64 15.94
C GLU A 245 15.58 4.55 14.48
N ARG A 246 15.07 3.61 13.70
CA ARG A 246 15.39 3.49 12.27
C ARG A 246 14.97 4.72 11.47
N LEU A 247 13.79 5.26 11.75
CA LEU A 247 13.31 6.49 11.10
C LEU A 247 14.17 7.71 11.44
N VAL A 248 14.59 7.85 12.71
CA VAL A 248 15.51 8.92 13.11
C VAL A 248 16.86 8.81 12.38
N LEU A 249 17.39 7.60 12.21
CA LEU A 249 18.62 7.36 11.47
C LEU A 249 18.47 7.66 9.99
N ALA A 250 17.40 7.19 9.35
CA ALA A 250 17.12 7.42 7.93
C ALA A 250 17.02 8.94 7.62
N ARG A 251 16.27 9.68 8.46
CA ARG A 251 16.16 11.14 8.34
C ARG A 251 17.52 11.84 8.42
N LYS A 252 18.38 11.45 9.38
CA LYS A 252 19.72 12.05 9.54
C LYS A 252 20.62 11.80 8.32
N VAL A 253 20.44 10.67 7.64
CA VAL A 253 21.21 10.34 6.42
C VAL A 253 20.73 11.18 5.25
N ALA A 254 19.44 11.35 5.07
CA ALA A 254 18.86 12.11 3.97
C ALA A 254 19.11 13.64 4.05
N THR A 255 19.41 14.16 5.26
CA THR A 255 19.67 15.60 5.47
C THR A 255 21.16 15.99 5.41
N ARG A 256 22.04 15.04 5.11
CA ARG A 256 23.47 15.26 4.87
C ARG A 256 23.77 15.40 3.40
#